data_793021f1d351f7624a462869a1c91ded
#
_entry.id   793021f1d351f7624a462869a1c91ded
#
_cell.length_a   1.000
_cell.length_b   1.000
_cell.length_c   1.000
_cell.angle_alpha   90.00
_cell.angle_beta   90.00
_cell.angle_gamma   90.00
#
_symmetry.space_group_name_H-M   'P 1'
#
loop_
_entity.id
_entity.type
_entity.pdbx_description
1 polymer ?
#
loop_
_entity_poly.entity_id
_entity_poly.type
_entity_poly.pdbx_seq_one_letter_code
_entity_poly.pdbx_strand_id
1 'polypeptide(L)'
;MQNNVKKVFIILPIIFFLCFSFIGITVNAATRTNQNEEKSTSSSTNIDGASTNENETNSTKNKNTETTNSGSSIQASGSTSISGPNISGPSPSDPDAKNQDSSTAKNEDAALIENLPAWRNIDGKLHYVTEKGIVQKTGWFKEKDENHNANNDNQYYLDKDHAATLGWKEIEESWYYFNEAGIKQTGWILINYNWYHLNKDGIMEKGWIEDSGNKYYLNDEGIKSIGKKYIEDNWYFFGTDGALQTGLYDNSGKLYYSTKDGIMGANEWIKTSNSNKYYIKADSSVATGDAIIDNIMEKFNTDGKYIGAGQMEDHLFVKYLNVGDADCAFIKLPNGETALIDTGTVETSEKLVSFLNEQDLKKEDGKGVIDYIIITHAHSDHIGGLASVLDNFKVGKVYMPDIAVMKDWYSNVKVTAENSASVEMMKTDYKVYNDSVKAMKDKKIEFTNTKKGEFIDKNNILQFLESDKNFGPIGSEKITENYWGINENSAIVYLNYGDLQSLFAADMEWNSEKDFEVNNLLEGKTVDVLKVPHHGHDTSSTVDFIRYLKPTIGIISRSQESIEKNIAYTNLVSNKVSVYETSAKDGVSIYANQENWTMQS
;
A
#
# COMPACT_ATOMS: atom_id res chain seq x y z
N MET A 1 25.44 -36.91 49.52
CA MET A 1 26.61 -37.20 48.68
C MET A 1 26.35 -36.61 47.32
N GLN A 2 27.12 -35.59 47.05
CA GLN A 2 27.09 -34.82 45.79
C GLN A 2 27.71 -35.64 44.67
N ASN A 3 27.12 -35.56 43.47
CA ASN A 3 27.89 -35.76 42.25
C ASN A 3 27.46 -34.75 41.18
N ASN A 4 28.33 -33.80 40.98
CA ASN A 4 28.38 -32.85 39.89
C ASN A 4 28.79 -33.56 38.60
N VAL A 5 28.01 -33.38 37.53
CA VAL A 5 28.44 -33.67 36.16
C VAL A 5 28.47 -32.35 35.37
N LYS A 6 29.69 -31.90 35.07
CA LYS A 6 29.97 -30.78 34.18
C LYS A 6 29.69 -31.21 32.74
N LYS A 7 28.81 -30.52 32.05
CA LYS A 7 28.68 -30.62 30.57
C LYS A 7 29.68 -29.66 29.93
N VAL A 8 30.59 -30.23 29.16
CA VAL A 8 31.55 -29.53 28.31
C VAL A 8 30.83 -29.27 26.97
N PHE A 9 30.69 -28.01 26.59
CA PHE A 9 30.29 -27.64 25.24
C PHE A 9 31.53 -27.56 24.33
N ILE A 10 31.55 -28.44 23.32
CA ILE A 10 32.50 -28.36 22.21
C ILE A 10 31.85 -27.59 21.08
N ILE A 11 32.39 -26.40 20.80
CA ILE A 11 32.03 -25.60 19.64
C ILE A 11 32.94 -26.01 18.47
N LEU A 12 32.38 -26.60 17.44
CA LEU A 12 33.06 -26.81 16.15
C LEU A 12 32.67 -25.67 15.20
N PRO A 13 33.61 -24.98 14.57
CA PRO A 13 33.32 -24.08 13.49
C PRO A 13 33.18 -24.86 12.17
N ILE A 14 32.01 -24.73 11.54
CA ILE A 14 31.79 -25.20 10.18
C ILE A 14 32.22 -24.08 9.23
N ILE A 15 33.31 -24.34 8.52
CA ILE A 15 33.78 -23.53 7.40
C ILE A 15 33.03 -23.98 6.15
N PHE A 16 32.17 -23.15 5.62
CA PHE A 16 31.54 -23.34 4.30
C PHE A 16 32.46 -22.74 3.22
N PHE A 17 33.01 -23.58 2.38
CA PHE A 17 33.67 -23.19 1.13
C PHE A 17 32.59 -22.97 0.06
N LEU A 18 32.46 -21.74 -0.40
CA LEU A 18 31.66 -21.37 -1.58
C LEU A 18 32.55 -21.60 -2.82
N CYS A 19 32.25 -22.63 -3.60
CA CYS A 19 32.73 -22.76 -4.98
C CYS A 19 31.80 -21.97 -5.90
N PHE A 20 32.26 -20.83 -6.41
CA PHE A 20 31.62 -20.14 -7.52
C PHE A 20 32.11 -20.78 -8.83
N SER A 21 31.20 -21.46 -9.54
CA SER A 21 31.41 -21.82 -10.94
C SER A 21 30.79 -20.75 -11.82
N PHE A 22 31.63 -19.96 -12.48
CA PHE A 22 31.23 -19.06 -13.54
C PHE A 22 30.91 -19.87 -14.79
N ILE A 23 29.65 -19.85 -15.22
CA ILE A 23 29.26 -20.20 -16.59
C ILE A 23 28.97 -18.90 -17.32
N GLY A 24 29.88 -18.55 -18.23
CA GLY A 24 29.70 -17.42 -19.13
C GLY A 24 28.70 -17.76 -20.23
N ILE A 25 27.62 -17.01 -20.30
CA ILE A 25 26.71 -17.02 -21.45
C ILE A 25 26.99 -15.75 -22.24
N THR A 26 27.59 -15.90 -23.41
CA THR A 26 27.73 -14.87 -24.43
C THR A 26 26.39 -14.67 -25.14
N VAL A 27 25.78 -13.50 -24.97
CA VAL A 27 24.60 -13.09 -25.74
C VAL A 27 25.09 -12.34 -26.97
N ASN A 28 24.86 -12.90 -28.16
CA ASN A 28 25.05 -12.25 -29.43
C ASN A 28 23.93 -11.23 -29.69
N ALA A 29 24.29 -9.97 -29.73
CA ALA A 29 23.40 -8.90 -30.19
C ALA A 29 23.30 -8.94 -31.73
N ALA A 30 22.11 -9.23 -32.22
CA ALA A 30 21.77 -9.08 -33.63
C ALA A 30 21.09 -7.71 -33.84
N THR A 31 21.85 -6.80 -34.44
CA THR A 31 21.38 -5.54 -35.00
C THR A 31 20.43 -5.81 -36.17
N ARG A 32 19.21 -5.28 -36.11
CA ARG A 32 18.35 -5.13 -37.30
C ARG A 32 18.11 -3.65 -37.57
N THR A 33 18.63 -3.24 -38.69
CA THR A 33 18.46 -1.94 -39.40
C THR A 33 17.01 -1.77 -39.89
N ASN A 34 16.51 -0.55 -39.71
CA ASN A 34 15.30 -0.02 -40.34
C ASN A 34 15.46 0.08 -41.86
N GLN A 35 14.44 -0.30 -42.61
CA GLN A 35 14.11 0.31 -43.90
C GLN A 35 12.61 0.59 -43.97
N ASN A 36 12.31 1.86 -44.18
CA ASN A 36 11.04 2.40 -44.62
C ASN A 36 10.73 1.99 -46.05
N GLU A 37 9.50 1.70 -46.37
CA GLU A 37 8.91 2.09 -47.66
C GLU A 37 7.39 2.29 -47.51
N GLU A 38 6.98 3.48 -47.90
CA GLU A 38 5.60 3.91 -48.12
C GLU A 38 5.00 3.19 -49.33
N LYS A 39 3.70 2.88 -49.28
CA LYS A 39 2.82 3.05 -50.47
C LYS A 39 1.37 3.18 -50.10
N SER A 40 0.82 4.30 -50.43
CA SER A 40 -0.56 4.69 -50.56
C SER A 40 -1.32 3.85 -51.60
N THR A 41 -2.61 3.56 -51.34
CA THR A 41 -3.67 3.74 -52.34
C THR A 41 -5.05 3.75 -51.69
N SER A 42 -5.79 4.73 -52.12
CA SER A 42 -7.18 5.07 -51.88
C SER A 42 -8.15 4.09 -52.56
N SER A 43 -9.32 3.88 -51.97
CA SER A 43 -10.58 3.96 -52.71
C SER A 43 -11.81 4.06 -51.81
N SER A 44 -12.54 5.09 -52.11
CA SER A 44 -13.86 5.47 -51.62
C SER A 44 -14.96 4.56 -52.20
N THR A 45 -16.04 4.33 -51.45
CA THR A 45 -17.40 4.32 -52.01
C THR A 45 -18.39 4.70 -50.92
N ASN A 46 -19.12 5.76 -51.21
CA ASN A 46 -20.38 6.19 -50.61
C ASN A 46 -21.53 5.24 -51.00
N ILE A 47 -22.59 5.25 -50.24
CA ILE A 47 -24.01 5.42 -50.63
C ILE A 47 -24.84 5.47 -49.35
N ASP A 48 -25.43 6.61 -48.98
CA ASP A 48 -26.81 7.08 -48.99
C ASP A 48 -27.85 6.09 -48.39
N GLY A 49 -28.73 6.49 -47.56
CA GLY A 49 -29.62 7.57 -47.47
C GLY A 49 -30.65 7.46 -46.36
N ALA A 50 -31.09 8.61 -45.98
CA ALA A 50 -32.45 9.11 -45.71
C ALA A 50 -33.16 8.63 -44.44
N SER A 51 -33.39 9.55 -43.49
CA SER A 51 -34.54 10.48 -43.37
C SER A 51 -35.77 9.82 -42.76
N THR A 52 -36.36 10.31 -41.71
CA THR A 52 -37.21 11.46 -41.44
C THR A 52 -37.56 11.53 -39.95
N ASN A 53 -37.51 12.66 -39.28
CA ASN A 53 -38.57 13.58 -38.83
C ASN A 53 -39.65 12.93 -37.94
N GLU A 54 -40.19 13.50 -36.94
CA GLU A 54 -40.49 14.87 -36.50
C GLU A 54 -40.96 14.89 -35.05
N ASN A 55 -40.68 16.02 -34.35
CA ASN A 55 -41.59 16.92 -33.63
C ASN A 55 -42.39 16.37 -32.42
N GLU A 56 -42.66 17.06 -31.45
CA GLU A 56 -42.73 18.48 -30.99
C GLU A 56 -43.14 18.51 -29.52
N THR A 57 -42.60 19.48 -28.83
CA THR A 57 -43.17 20.61 -28.05
C THR A 57 -43.97 20.33 -26.78
N ASN A 58 -43.67 20.97 -25.75
CA ASN A 58 -44.07 22.24 -25.11
C ASN A 58 -43.99 22.14 -23.59
N SER A 59 -43.21 22.94 -22.90
CA SER A 59 -43.43 24.28 -22.38
C SER A 59 -44.53 24.38 -21.29
N THR A 60 -44.18 24.87 -20.14
CA THR A 60 -44.59 26.10 -19.49
C THR A 60 -44.28 26.08 -17.99
N LYS A 61 -43.38 26.92 -17.52
CA LYS A 61 -43.54 28.23 -16.83
C LYS A 61 -44.14 28.24 -15.42
N ASN A 62 -43.32 28.83 -14.56
CA ASN A 62 -43.60 29.85 -13.53
C ASN A 62 -44.27 29.39 -12.23
N LYS A 63 -43.89 29.86 -11.04
CA LYS A 63 -43.59 31.23 -10.58
C LYS A 63 -43.10 31.21 -9.13
N ASN A 64 -42.25 32.19 -8.83
CA ASN A 64 -41.87 32.76 -7.54
C ASN A 64 -42.92 32.75 -6.42
N THR A 65 -42.43 32.65 -5.19
CA THR A 65 -42.72 33.71 -4.19
C THR A 65 -41.68 33.68 -3.06
N GLU A 66 -41.15 34.86 -2.80
CA GLU A 66 -40.40 35.29 -1.61
C GLU A 66 -41.32 35.30 -0.38
N THR A 67 -40.75 35.13 0.79
CA THR A 67 -40.96 36.02 1.97
C THR A 67 -40.05 35.57 3.14
N THR A 68 -39.04 36.35 3.45
CA THR A 68 -38.74 37.22 4.58
C THR A 68 -38.70 36.66 6.00
N ASN A 69 -37.49 36.86 6.56
CA ASN A 69 -37.12 37.42 7.88
C ASN A 69 -37.55 36.77 9.19
N SER A 70 -36.51 36.45 9.97
CA SER A 70 -36.09 37.07 11.26
C SER A 70 -35.10 36.12 11.96
N GLY A 71 -33.89 36.41 12.22
CA GLY A 71 -33.28 37.38 13.10
C GLY A 71 -33.16 36.86 14.53
N SER A 72 -31.98 36.32 14.91
CA SER A 72 -31.43 36.60 16.24
C SER A 72 -29.94 36.18 16.33
N SER A 73 -29.17 37.20 16.61
CA SER A 73 -27.76 37.21 16.94
C SER A 73 -27.46 36.52 18.29
N ILE A 74 -26.44 35.67 18.33
CA ILE A 74 -25.67 35.48 19.56
C ILE A 74 -24.20 35.60 19.21
N GLN A 75 -23.57 36.60 19.80
CA GLN A 75 -22.13 36.86 19.77
C GLN A 75 -21.38 35.73 20.49
N ALA A 76 -20.32 35.22 19.89
CA ALA A 76 -19.24 34.57 20.59
C ALA A 76 -17.95 35.33 20.27
N SER A 77 -17.43 35.92 21.30
CA SER A 77 -16.17 36.64 21.38
C SER A 77 -14.99 35.69 21.46
N GLY A 78 -13.90 36.04 20.78
CA GLY A 78 -12.57 35.60 21.16
C GLY A 78 -11.78 34.83 20.12
N SER A 79 -11.36 35.45 19.02
CA SER A 79 -10.22 35.01 18.22
C SER A 79 -9.00 35.85 18.57
N THR A 80 -8.04 35.26 19.26
CA THR A 80 -6.68 35.78 19.31
C THR A 80 -5.94 35.35 18.05
N SER A 81 -5.85 36.29 17.12
CA SER A 81 -4.97 36.19 15.95
C SER A 81 -3.52 36.32 16.39
N ILE A 82 -2.73 35.26 16.22
CA ILE A 82 -1.28 35.34 16.23
C ILE A 82 -0.85 35.60 14.78
N SER A 83 -0.43 36.83 14.53
CA SER A 83 0.19 37.26 13.28
C SER A 83 1.55 36.59 13.11
N GLY A 84 1.67 35.69 12.14
CA GLY A 84 2.93 35.22 11.62
C GLY A 84 3.59 36.33 10.75
N PRO A 85 4.92 36.36 10.66
CA PRO A 85 5.59 37.39 9.88
C PRO A 85 5.33 37.21 8.38
N ASN A 86 4.84 38.28 7.76
CA ASN A 86 4.73 38.43 6.33
C ASN A 86 6.12 38.37 5.69
N ILE A 87 6.41 37.32 4.94
CA ILE A 87 7.55 37.29 4.02
C ILE A 87 6.97 37.47 2.61
N SER A 88 6.98 38.69 2.14
CA SER A 88 6.78 39.00 0.74
C SER A 88 8.01 38.57 -0.06
N GLY A 89 7.91 37.47 -0.78
CA GLY A 89 8.88 37.09 -1.79
C GLY A 89 8.68 37.89 -3.07
N PRO A 90 9.74 38.28 -3.77
CA PRO A 90 9.62 38.96 -5.05
C PRO A 90 9.14 37.99 -6.14
N SER A 91 8.20 38.47 -6.95
CA SER A 91 7.70 37.86 -8.19
C SER A 91 8.83 37.66 -9.20
N PRO A 92 8.81 36.61 -10.03
CA PRO A 92 9.78 36.45 -11.10
C PRO A 92 9.46 37.43 -12.23
N SER A 93 10.41 38.31 -12.54
CA SER A 93 10.39 39.14 -13.74
C SER A 93 11.02 38.40 -14.92
N ASP A 94 10.31 38.51 -16.01
CA ASP A 94 10.50 38.07 -17.38
C ASP A 94 11.92 38.28 -17.95
N PRO A 95 12.48 37.38 -18.76
CA PRO A 95 13.76 37.55 -19.44
C PRO A 95 13.56 38.04 -20.87
N ASP A 96 13.50 39.36 -21.06
CA ASP A 96 13.76 39.98 -22.38
C ASP A 96 14.27 41.41 -22.21
N ALA A 97 15.59 41.57 -22.25
CA ALA A 97 16.19 42.85 -22.61
C ALA A 97 17.51 42.58 -23.34
N LYS A 98 17.49 42.91 -24.63
CA LYS A 98 18.54 42.79 -25.60
C LYS A 98 19.74 43.69 -25.29
N ASN A 99 20.90 43.13 -25.68
CA ASN A 99 22.13 43.78 -26.14
C ASN A 99 22.05 45.32 -26.36
N GLN A 100 22.99 46.01 -25.75
CA GLN A 100 23.71 47.12 -26.36
C GLN A 100 25.15 47.18 -25.89
N ASP A 101 25.95 46.85 -26.78
CA ASP A 101 27.19 47.37 -27.40
C ASP A 101 28.33 47.85 -26.47
N SER A 102 29.45 47.27 -26.83
CA SER A 102 30.81 47.52 -26.40
C SER A 102 31.28 48.95 -26.64
N SER A 103 31.83 49.56 -25.62
CA SER A 103 33.08 50.34 -25.65
C SER A 103 33.17 51.22 -24.43
N THR A 104 33.89 50.78 -23.39
CA THR A 104 34.71 51.63 -22.50
C THR A 104 35.44 50.74 -21.47
N ALA A 105 36.34 49.96 -21.96
CA ALA A 105 37.29 49.28 -21.08
C ALA A 105 38.51 50.18 -20.84
N LYS A 106 38.36 51.16 -19.99
CA LYS A 106 39.54 51.89 -19.43
C LYS A 106 39.29 52.73 -18.15
N ASN A 107 38.13 52.66 -17.49
CA ASN A 107 37.94 53.36 -16.20
C ASN A 107 37.36 52.49 -15.08
N GLU A 108 37.24 51.17 -15.24
CA GLU A 108 36.71 50.32 -14.17
C GLU A 108 37.73 49.99 -13.07
N ASP A 109 39.03 49.99 -13.40
CA ASP A 109 40.08 49.66 -12.44
C ASP A 109 40.27 50.73 -11.33
N ALA A 110 39.97 51.98 -11.60
CA ALA A 110 40.11 53.04 -10.61
C ALA A 110 38.91 53.09 -9.62
N ALA A 111 37.68 52.76 -10.06
CA ALA A 111 36.50 52.72 -9.17
C ALA A 111 36.45 51.42 -8.31
N LEU A 112 37.17 50.37 -8.73
CA LEU A 112 37.26 49.10 -8.00
C LEU A 112 38.17 49.21 -6.75
N ILE A 113 39.07 50.19 -6.69
CA ILE A 113 40.03 50.36 -5.59
C ILE A 113 39.42 51.09 -4.38
N GLU A 114 38.38 51.91 -4.55
CA GLU A 114 37.79 52.73 -3.46
C GLU A 114 36.95 51.95 -2.47
N ASN A 115 36.57 50.66 -2.71
CA ASN A 115 35.71 49.84 -1.84
C ASN A 115 36.34 48.46 -1.52
N LEU A 116 37.62 48.39 -1.28
CA LEU A 116 38.30 47.18 -0.82
C LEU A 116 38.48 47.20 0.71
N PRO A 117 38.38 46.05 1.40
CA PRO A 117 38.20 44.70 0.86
C PRO A 117 36.74 44.38 0.48
N ALA A 118 36.53 43.60 -0.57
CA ALA A 118 35.19 43.23 -1.02
C ALA A 118 35.16 41.93 -1.86
N TRP A 119 33.99 41.30 -1.92
CA TRP A 119 33.70 40.21 -2.85
C TRP A 119 33.53 40.73 -4.29
N ARG A 120 34.19 40.06 -5.23
CA ARG A 120 34.14 40.42 -6.67
C ARG A 120 33.94 39.17 -7.51
N ASN A 121 33.08 39.28 -8.52
CA ASN A 121 32.97 38.24 -9.56
C ASN A 121 34.09 38.45 -10.57
N ILE A 122 34.97 37.47 -10.70
CA ILE A 122 36.09 37.47 -11.64
C ILE A 122 35.98 36.17 -12.44
N ASP A 123 35.82 36.30 -13.74
CA ASP A 123 35.67 35.16 -14.68
C ASP A 123 34.53 34.18 -14.23
N GLY A 124 33.41 34.73 -13.73
CA GLY A 124 32.27 33.94 -13.27
C GLY A 124 32.43 33.29 -11.90
N LYS A 125 33.53 33.59 -11.18
CA LYS A 125 33.79 33.07 -9.82
C LYS A 125 33.85 34.21 -8.80
N LEU A 126 33.34 33.96 -7.62
CA LEU A 126 33.31 34.92 -6.51
C LEU A 126 34.59 34.86 -5.71
N HIS A 127 35.41 35.91 -5.79
CA HIS A 127 36.68 36.04 -5.06
C HIS A 127 36.63 37.18 -4.05
N TYR A 128 37.31 37.02 -2.89
CA TYR A 128 37.52 38.09 -1.95
C TYR A 128 38.80 38.85 -2.34
N VAL A 129 38.65 40.14 -2.62
CA VAL A 129 39.74 41.00 -3.12
C VAL A 129 40.06 42.06 -2.08
N THR A 130 41.34 42.17 -1.75
CA THR A 130 41.90 43.19 -0.86
C THR A 130 42.81 44.12 -1.69
N GLU A 131 43.35 45.18 -1.05
CA GLU A 131 44.37 46.03 -1.65
C GLU A 131 45.60 45.27 -2.18
N LYS A 132 45.82 44.04 -1.66
CA LYS A 132 46.91 43.14 -2.05
C LYS A 132 46.51 42.17 -3.18
N GLY A 133 45.32 42.31 -3.72
CA GLY A 133 44.76 41.43 -4.75
C GLY A 133 43.87 40.33 -4.17
N ILE A 134 43.59 39.28 -4.93
CA ILE A 134 42.74 38.13 -4.53
C ILE A 134 43.43 37.43 -3.33
N VAL A 135 42.62 37.12 -2.30
CA VAL A 135 43.08 36.35 -1.15
C VAL A 135 43.46 34.93 -1.57
N GLN A 136 44.75 34.64 -1.54
CA GLN A 136 45.31 33.34 -1.88
C GLN A 136 45.21 32.37 -0.71
N LYS A 137 43.96 31.81 -0.52
CA LYS A 137 43.64 30.86 0.54
C LYS A 137 42.69 29.79 0.01
N THR A 138 42.77 28.60 0.54
CA THR A 138 41.81 27.52 0.34
C THR A 138 41.21 27.10 1.68
N GLY A 139 40.01 26.48 1.66
CA GLY A 139 39.32 26.03 2.86
C GLY A 139 38.53 27.14 3.55
N TRP A 140 38.27 26.96 4.84
CA TRP A 140 37.41 27.86 5.59
C TRP A 140 37.96 29.29 5.67
N PHE A 141 37.08 30.26 5.37
CA PHE A 141 37.39 31.68 5.34
C PHE A 141 36.33 32.48 6.08
N LYS A 142 36.77 33.44 6.90
CA LYS A 142 35.95 34.50 7.49
C LYS A 142 36.48 35.85 7.06
N GLU A 143 35.59 36.76 6.71
CA GLU A 143 35.99 38.15 6.51
C GLU A 143 36.57 38.73 7.81
N LYS A 144 37.68 39.42 7.71
CA LYS A 144 38.17 40.24 8.83
C LYS A 144 37.56 41.63 8.69
N ASP A 145 36.62 41.94 9.55
CA ASP A 145 36.17 43.32 9.70
C ASP A 145 37.25 44.09 10.52
N GLU A 146 37.99 44.96 9.83
CA GLU A 146 38.99 45.83 10.47
C GLU A 146 38.35 46.88 11.37
N ASN A 147 37.03 47.09 11.33
CA ASN A 147 36.28 48.10 12.06
C ASN A 147 35.51 47.58 13.29
N HIS A 148 35.74 46.35 13.76
CA HIS A 148 35.15 45.77 14.97
C HIS A 148 33.61 45.89 15.08
N ASN A 149 32.88 46.04 13.99
CA ASN A 149 31.42 45.93 13.98
C ASN A 149 31.00 44.46 13.96
N ALA A 150 30.73 43.96 15.14
CA ALA A 150 30.55 42.56 15.52
C ALA A 150 29.29 41.86 15.00
N ASN A 151 28.84 42.11 13.76
CA ASN A 151 27.62 41.51 13.26
C ASN A 151 27.78 40.69 11.97
N ASN A 152 28.99 40.39 11.51
CA ASN A 152 29.18 39.58 10.29
C ASN A 152 29.96 38.30 10.61
N ASP A 153 29.25 37.30 11.19
CA ASP A 153 29.80 35.95 11.43
C ASP A 153 29.76 35.06 10.16
N ASN A 154 29.69 35.68 8.98
CA ASN A 154 29.63 34.97 7.69
C ASN A 154 30.88 34.09 7.52
N GLN A 155 30.63 32.82 7.18
CA GLN A 155 31.68 31.86 6.88
C GLN A 155 31.55 31.44 5.41
N TYR A 156 32.68 31.30 4.78
CA TYR A 156 32.83 30.91 3.38
C TYR A 156 33.78 29.71 3.30
N TYR A 157 33.74 29.01 2.18
CA TYR A 157 34.72 27.98 1.85
C TYR A 157 35.35 28.28 0.50
N LEU A 158 36.65 28.52 0.47
CA LEU A 158 37.35 28.84 -0.76
C LEU A 158 37.91 27.56 -1.38
N ASP A 159 37.61 27.38 -2.67
CA ASP A 159 38.04 26.24 -3.47
C ASP A 159 39.55 26.32 -3.82
N LYS A 160 40.02 25.37 -4.64
CA LYS A 160 41.42 25.34 -5.11
C LYS A 160 41.80 26.56 -5.97
N ASP A 161 40.82 27.24 -6.55
CA ASP A 161 41.01 28.44 -7.38
C ASP A 161 40.86 29.72 -6.53
N HIS A 162 40.80 29.58 -5.19
CA HIS A 162 40.59 30.66 -4.21
C HIS A 162 39.25 31.39 -4.36
N ALA A 163 38.27 30.72 -5.00
CA ALA A 163 36.90 31.24 -5.15
C ALA A 163 35.97 30.68 -4.08
N ALA A 164 34.96 31.46 -3.71
CA ALA A 164 33.92 30.98 -2.82
C ALA A 164 33.11 29.83 -3.45
N THR A 165 32.95 28.77 -2.69
CA THR A 165 32.05 27.68 -3.03
C THR A 165 30.61 28.15 -2.98
N LEU A 166 29.79 27.73 -3.94
CA LEU A 166 28.34 27.98 -4.02
C LEU A 166 27.59 26.65 -4.04
N GLY A 167 26.39 26.64 -3.48
CA GLY A 167 25.55 25.44 -3.43
C GLY A 167 26.05 24.38 -2.43
N TRP A 168 25.70 23.12 -2.68
CA TRP A 168 26.09 21.99 -1.86
C TRP A 168 27.57 21.64 -2.00
N LYS A 169 28.23 21.41 -0.85
CA LYS A 169 29.63 21.02 -0.79
C LYS A 169 29.88 20.04 0.35
N GLU A 170 30.48 18.91 0.01
CA GLU A 170 31.00 17.97 1.00
C GLU A 170 32.40 18.39 1.44
N ILE A 171 32.60 18.52 2.74
CA ILE A 171 33.86 18.90 3.41
C ILE A 171 34.02 17.95 4.60
N GLU A 172 35.09 17.15 4.62
CA GLU A 172 35.38 16.21 5.70
C GLU A 172 34.17 15.34 6.07
N GLU A 173 33.58 14.66 5.06
CA GLU A 173 32.43 13.76 5.20
C GLU A 173 31.13 14.43 5.68
N SER A 174 31.10 15.77 5.71
CA SER A 174 29.93 16.56 6.12
C SER A 174 29.45 17.45 4.97
N TRP A 175 28.13 17.49 4.77
CA TRP A 175 27.52 18.33 3.74
C TRP A 175 27.17 19.70 4.29
N TYR A 176 27.59 20.75 3.55
CA TYR A 176 27.31 22.16 3.80
C TYR A 176 26.60 22.78 2.59
N TYR A 177 25.86 23.85 2.82
CA TYR A 177 25.28 24.64 1.75
C TYR A 177 25.72 26.09 1.84
N PHE A 178 26.16 26.63 0.69
CA PHE A 178 26.57 28.02 0.52
C PHE A 178 25.62 28.70 -0.43
N ASN A 179 25.06 29.86 -0.02
CA ASN A 179 24.13 30.61 -0.87
C ASN A 179 24.87 31.27 -2.06
N GLU A 180 24.12 32.04 -2.89
CA GLU A 180 24.68 32.72 -4.06
C GLU A 180 25.76 33.77 -3.74
N ALA A 181 25.79 34.26 -2.51
CA ALA A 181 26.86 35.13 -2.00
C ALA A 181 28.03 34.34 -1.40
N GLY A 182 28.06 33.00 -1.50
CA GLY A 182 29.10 32.13 -0.92
C GLY A 182 29.02 31.99 0.59
N ILE A 183 27.96 32.45 1.23
CA ILE A 183 27.79 32.42 2.69
C ILE A 183 27.26 31.07 3.13
N LYS A 184 27.96 30.43 4.06
CA LYS A 184 27.52 29.19 4.69
C LYS A 184 26.15 29.38 5.36
N GLN A 185 25.23 28.47 5.06
CA GLN A 185 23.88 28.50 5.61
C GLN A 185 23.76 27.64 6.88
N THR A 186 22.77 27.96 7.71
CA THR A 186 22.35 27.22 8.91
C THR A 186 20.83 27.24 9.02
N GLY A 187 20.24 26.31 9.79
CA GLY A 187 18.79 26.20 9.93
C GLY A 187 18.10 25.65 8.69
N TRP A 188 16.81 25.94 8.54
CA TRP A 188 16.00 25.45 7.44
C TRP A 188 16.31 26.17 6.13
N ILE A 189 16.57 25.41 5.07
CA ILE A 189 16.76 25.91 3.71
C ILE A 189 15.89 25.15 2.72
N LEU A 190 15.38 25.85 1.72
CA LEU A 190 14.54 25.30 0.65
C LEU A 190 15.35 25.28 -0.67
N ILE A 191 15.65 24.09 -1.18
CA ILE A 191 16.40 23.89 -2.44
C ILE A 191 15.62 22.94 -3.34
N ASN A 192 15.29 23.38 -4.54
CA ASN A 192 14.56 22.59 -5.54
C ASN A 192 13.28 21.95 -4.95
N TYR A 193 12.48 22.74 -4.24
CA TYR A 193 11.24 22.33 -3.56
C TYR A 193 11.42 21.33 -2.41
N ASN A 194 12.66 21.00 -1.99
CA ASN A 194 12.98 20.16 -0.85
C ASN A 194 13.51 21.01 0.31
N TRP A 195 12.98 20.76 1.50
CA TRP A 195 13.48 21.36 2.73
C TRP A 195 14.59 20.51 3.33
N TYR A 196 15.68 21.17 3.73
CA TYR A 196 16.81 20.61 4.45
C TYR A 196 17.03 21.39 5.73
N HIS A 197 17.65 20.75 6.73
CA HIS A 197 18.06 21.42 7.94
C HIS A 197 19.57 21.32 8.11
N LEU A 198 20.18 22.47 8.36
CA LEU A 198 21.61 22.59 8.66
C LEU A 198 21.75 22.98 10.12
N ASN A 199 22.52 22.23 10.89
CA ASN A 199 22.73 22.54 12.31
C ASN A 199 23.45 23.89 12.49
N LYS A 200 23.70 24.30 13.76
CA LYS A 200 24.40 25.56 14.09
C LYS A 200 25.81 25.66 13.47
N ASP A 201 26.44 24.54 13.18
CA ASP A 201 27.77 24.49 12.55
C ASP A 201 27.67 24.49 11.01
N GLY A 202 26.44 24.47 10.45
CA GLY A 202 26.13 24.45 9.03
C GLY A 202 26.18 23.06 8.41
N ILE A 203 26.28 22.00 9.22
CA ILE A 203 26.29 20.62 8.75
C ILE A 203 24.84 20.17 8.48
N MET A 204 24.59 19.59 7.30
CA MET A 204 23.31 19.01 6.94
C MET A 204 22.97 17.85 7.88
N GLU A 205 21.80 17.93 8.48
CA GLU A 205 21.30 16.89 9.38
C GLU A 205 20.48 15.84 8.64
N LYS A 206 20.38 14.64 9.22
CA LYS A 206 19.62 13.49 8.78
C LYS A 206 18.98 12.82 9.99
N GLY A 207 17.91 12.01 9.73
CA GLY A 207 17.19 11.32 10.79
C GLY A 207 16.31 12.26 11.60
N TRP A 208 16.11 11.92 12.87
CA TRP A 208 15.28 12.67 13.78
C TRP A 208 15.98 13.95 14.26
N ILE A 209 15.26 15.07 14.15
CA ILE A 209 15.70 16.36 14.71
C ILE A 209 14.57 16.99 15.51
N GLU A 210 14.95 17.88 16.43
CA GLU A 210 14.02 18.73 17.16
C GLU A 210 14.38 20.20 16.90
N ASP A 211 13.41 20.96 16.43
CA ASP A 211 13.55 22.40 16.21
C ASP A 211 12.31 23.13 16.70
N SER A 212 12.52 24.19 17.46
CA SER A 212 11.44 25.05 17.99
C SER A 212 10.32 24.30 18.70
N GLY A 213 10.65 23.17 19.37
CA GLY A 213 9.72 22.33 20.13
C GLY A 213 8.92 21.34 19.28
N ASN A 214 9.17 21.26 17.97
CA ASN A 214 8.60 20.27 17.07
C ASN A 214 9.66 19.25 16.67
N LYS A 215 9.21 18.00 16.45
CA LYS A 215 10.06 16.94 15.89
C LYS A 215 9.86 16.82 14.39
N TYR A 216 10.96 16.59 13.69
CA TYR A 216 10.99 16.39 12.24
C TYR A 216 11.82 15.17 11.92
N TYR A 217 11.63 14.59 10.74
CA TYR A 217 12.48 13.53 10.22
C TYR A 217 13.03 13.90 8.85
N LEU A 218 14.33 13.82 8.71
CA LEU A 218 15.08 14.05 7.47
C LEU A 218 15.54 12.69 6.95
N ASN A 219 15.22 12.37 5.70
CA ASN A 219 15.62 11.09 5.10
C ASN A 219 17.15 11.03 4.86
N ASP A 220 17.62 9.95 4.26
CA ASP A 220 19.07 9.72 4.02
C ASP A 220 19.69 10.76 3.08
N GLU A 221 18.88 11.44 2.25
CA GLU A 221 19.30 12.58 1.44
C GLU A 221 19.22 13.91 2.18
N GLY A 222 18.81 13.93 3.46
CA GLY A 222 18.61 15.13 4.27
C GLY A 222 17.29 15.86 4.00
N ILE A 223 16.38 15.27 3.21
CA ILE A 223 15.11 15.90 2.83
C ILE A 223 14.06 15.72 3.94
N LYS A 224 13.37 16.81 4.29
CA LYS A 224 12.31 16.84 5.30
C LYS A 224 11.12 15.97 4.88
N SER A 225 10.72 15.06 5.75
CA SER A 225 9.56 14.19 5.58
C SER A 225 8.24 14.93 5.78
N ILE A 226 7.24 14.59 4.94
CA ILE A 226 5.85 15.01 5.06
C ILE A 226 4.93 13.81 4.83
N GLY A 227 3.70 13.85 5.37
CA GLY A 227 2.73 12.77 5.26
C GLY A 227 3.11 11.52 6.05
N LYS A 228 2.54 10.37 5.69
CA LYS A 228 2.78 9.08 6.36
C LYS A 228 4.16 8.51 5.97
N LYS A 229 4.95 8.09 6.96
CA LYS A 229 6.30 7.53 6.78
C LYS A 229 6.50 6.32 7.69
N TYR A 230 7.15 5.30 7.15
CA TYR A 230 7.61 4.13 7.91
C TYR A 230 9.07 4.33 8.29
N ILE A 231 9.38 4.35 9.59
CA ILE A 231 10.71 4.66 10.13
C ILE A 231 10.95 3.72 11.32
N GLU A 232 12.04 2.95 11.31
CA GLU A 232 12.43 2.07 12.41
C GLU A 232 11.25 1.24 12.94
N ASP A 233 10.63 0.47 12.05
CA ASP A 233 9.53 -0.46 12.32
C ASP A 233 8.23 0.18 12.82
N ASN A 234 8.06 1.50 12.69
CA ASN A 234 6.86 2.21 13.10
C ASN A 234 6.35 3.16 12.03
N TRP A 235 5.04 3.35 11.98
CA TRP A 235 4.41 4.37 11.16
C TRP A 235 4.31 5.69 11.91
N TYR A 236 4.68 6.78 11.23
CA TYR A 236 4.58 8.15 11.69
C TYR A 236 3.82 9.01 10.67
N PHE A 237 3.21 10.07 11.15
CA PHE A 237 2.59 11.06 10.27
C PHE A 237 3.15 12.45 10.53
N PHE A 238 3.62 13.09 9.47
CA PHE A 238 4.14 14.46 9.49
C PHE A 238 3.16 15.39 8.78
N GLY A 239 2.84 16.50 9.39
CA GLY A 239 1.97 17.52 8.81
C GLY A 239 2.54 18.10 7.49
N THR A 240 1.79 18.98 6.84
CA THR A 240 2.24 19.67 5.63
C THR A 240 3.47 20.58 5.87
N ASP A 241 3.64 21.03 7.10
CA ASP A 241 4.83 21.75 7.58
C ASP A 241 6.01 20.83 7.91
N GLY A 242 5.79 19.51 7.89
CA GLY A 242 6.76 18.47 8.24
C GLY A 242 6.88 18.18 9.73
N ALA A 243 6.09 18.82 10.60
CA ALA A 243 6.10 18.53 12.03
C ALA A 243 5.41 17.19 12.33
N LEU A 244 6.02 16.39 13.22
CA LEU A 244 5.46 15.12 13.68
C LEU A 244 4.11 15.36 14.37
N GLN A 245 3.09 14.63 13.94
CA GLN A 245 1.76 14.69 14.56
C GLN A 245 1.68 13.73 15.76
N THR A 246 1.11 14.22 16.85
CA THR A 246 0.90 13.44 18.09
C THR A 246 -0.50 13.68 18.64
N GLY A 247 -1.05 12.70 19.37
CA GLY A 247 -2.43 12.76 19.85
C GLY A 247 -3.44 12.61 18.71
N LEU A 248 -4.61 13.22 18.88
CA LEU A 248 -5.64 13.27 17.84
C LEU A 248 -5.36 14.42 16.87
N TYR A 249 -5.38 14.15 15.58
CA TYR A 249 -5.18 15.16 14.53
C TYR A 249 -6.06 14.89 13.30
N ASP A 250 -6.46 15.96 12.63
CA ASP A 250 -7.21 15.89 11.39
C ASP A 250 -6.25 15.79 10.19
N ASN A 251 -6.57 14.91 9.25
CA ASN A 251 -5.94 14.86 7.94
C ASN A 251 -7.01 14.77 6.87
N SER A 252 -7.26 15.89 6.20
CA SER A 252 -8.23 15.99 5.10
C SER A 252 -9.67 15.61 5.48
N GLY A 253 -10.09 15.99 6.68
CA GLY A 253 -11.45 15.74 7.20
C GLY A 253 -11.63 14.37 7.87
N LYS A 254 -10.55 13.57 7.99
CA LYS A 254 -10.55 12.31 8.71
C LYS A 254 -9.66 12.41 9.95
N LEU A 255 -10.19 11.99 11.10
CA LEU A 255 -9.47 12.05 12.37
C LEU A 255 -8.55 10.83 12.51
N TYR A 256 -7.31 11.06 12.93
CA TYR A 256 -6.29 10.04 13.18
C TYR A 256 -5.70 10.19 14.59
N TYR A 257 -4.99 9.16 15.03
CA TYR A 257 -4.29 9.18 16.30
C TYR A 257 -2.86 8.68 16.16
N SER A 258 -1.95 9.40 16.81
CA SER A 258 -0.59 8.94 17.08
C SER A 258 -0.30 9.05 18.58
N THR A 259 0.54 8.15 19.09
CA THR A 259 0.99 8.19 20.47
C THR A 259 1.74 9.49 20.78
N LYS A 260 2.09 9.73 22.05
CA LYS A 260 2.96 10.87 22.45
C LYS A 260 4.31 10.87 21.74
N ASP A 261 4.80 9.71 21.30
CA ASP A 261 6.06 9.54 20.60
C ASP A 261 5.88 9.63 19.06
N GLY A 262 4.65 9.89 18.61
CA GLY A 262 4.28 10.06 17.21
C GLY A 262 3.97 8.76 16.46
N ILE A 263 4.05 7.60 17.13
CA ILE A 263 3.74 6.30 16.50
C ILE A 263 2.23 6.23 16.25
N MET A 264 1.85 5.95 15.01
CA MET A 264 0.44 5.80 14.64
C MET A 264 -0.16 4.56 15.32
N GLY A 265 -1.24 4.75 16.07
CA GLY A 265 -1.96 3.67 16.74
C GLY A 265 -2.77 2.82 15.75
N ALA A 266 -3.09 1.58 16.14
CA ALA A 266 -3.97 0.71 15.37
C ALA A 266 -4.64 -0.32 16.29
N ASN A 267 -5.94 -0.59 16.03
CA ASN A 267 -6.75 -1.60 16.74
C ASN A 267 -6.71 -1.46 18.27
N GLU A 268 -6.82 -0.24 18.76
CA GLU A 268 -6.69 0.04 20.20
C GLU A 268 -7.71 1.05 20.72
N TRP A 269 -8.10 0.88 21.98
CA TRP A 269 -8.84 1.87 22.71
C TRP A 269 -7.91 2.90 23.35
N ILE A 270 -8.19 4.18 23.10
CA ILE A 270 -7.47 5.28 23.77
C ILE A 270 -8.40 6.07 24.67
N LYS A 271 -7.82 6.69 25.70
CA LYS A 271 -8.51 7.61 26.60
C LYS A 271 -7.70 8.90 26.67
N THR A 272 -8.35 10.00 26.33
CA THR A 272 -7.73 11.33 26.41
C THR A 272 -7.76 11.89 27.84
N SER A 273 -7.01 12.95 28.10
CA SER A 273 -6.99 13.67 29.36
C SER A 273 -8.38 14.13 29.82
N ASN A 274 -9.27 14.44 28.88
CA ASN A 274 -10.67 14.84 29.13
C ASN A 274 -11.59 13.64 29.39
N SER A 275 -11.03 12.45 29.60
CA SER A 275 -11.77 11.20 29.82
C SER A 275 -12.63 10.73 28.65
N ASN A 276 -12.54 11.34 27.48
CA ASN A 276 -13.17 10.83 26.28
C ASN A 276 -12.46 9.55 25.83
N LYS A 277 -13.24 8.57 25.40
CA LYS A 277 -12.76 7.27 24.90
C LYS A 277 -12.94 7.24 23.39
N TYR A 278 -11.95 6.73 22.67
CA TYR A 278 -11.93 6.58 21.20
C TYR A 278 -11.42 5.19 20.86
N TYR A 279 -11.79 4.69 19.70
CA TYR A 279 -11.19 3.49 19.14
C TYR A 279 -10.41 3.83 17.87
N ILE A 280 -9.20 3.33 17.79
CA ILE A 280 -8.31 3.53 16.65
C ILE A 280 -8.38 2.30 15.75
N LYS A 281 -8.82 2.49 14.51
CA LYS A 281 -8.94 1.41 13.53
C LYS A 281 -7.58 0.95 13.03
N ALA A 282 -7.54 -0.15 12.29
CA ALA A 282 -6.33 -0.71 11.69
C ALA A 282 -5.57 0.28 10.80
N ASP A 283 -6.27 1.19 10.13
CA ASP A 283 -5.68 2.23 9.28
C ASP A 283 -5.20 3.47 10.05
N SER A 284 -5.22 3.41 11.38
CA SER A 284 -4.90 4.49 12.32
C SER A 284 -5.93 5.62 12.37
N SER A 285 -7.06 5.49 11.68
CA SER A 285 -8.14 6.45 11.80
C SER A 285 -8.99 6.18 13.03
N VAL A 286 -9.62 7.23 13.55
CA VAL A 286 -10.56 7.14 14.66
C VAL A 286 -11.90 6.58 14.17
N ALA A 287 -12.49 5.64 14.90
CA ALA A 287 -13.82 5.13 14.62
C ALA A 287 -14.88 6.23 14.82
N THR A 288 -15.82 6.31 13.88
CA THR A 288 -17.01 7.20 13.94
C THR A 288 -18.25 6.37 13.58
N GLY A 289 -19.43 6.79 14.02
CA GLY A 289 -20.66 6.01 13.81
C GLY A 289 -20.67 4.70 14.60
N ASP A 290 -21.22 3.66 14.01
CA ASP A 290 -21.25 2.34 14.62
C ASP A 290 -20.01 1.53 14.18
N ALA A 291 -19.31 0.90 15.12
CA ALA A 291 -18.17 0.02 14.84
C ALA A 291 -18.25 -1.23 15.72
N ILE A 292 -17.92 -2.39 15.15
CA ILE A 292 -17.88 -3.63 15.92
C ILE A 292 -16.45 -3.87 16.40
N ILE A 293 -16.29 -3.99 17.71
CA ILE A 293 -15.02 -4.15 18.40
C ILE A 293 -15.20 -5.30 19.39
N ASP A 294 -14.35 -6.32 19.30
CA ASP A 294 -14.44 -7.51 20.16
C ASP A 294 -15.84 -8.17 20.15
N ASN A 295 -16.46 -8.26 18.97
CA ASN A 295 -17.83 -8.77 18.77
C ASN A 295 -18.94 -7.95 19.46
N ILE A 296 -18.65 -6.74 19.88
CA ILE A 296 -19.60 -5.80 20.47
C ILE A 296 -19.75 -4.62 19.53
N MET A 297 -20.99 -4.26 19.18
CA MET A 297 -21.22 -2.99 18.51
C MET A 297 -20.96 -1.85 19.48
N GLU A 298 -20.05 -0.98 19.09
CA GLU A 298 -19.72 0.22 19.84
C GLU A 298 -20.11 1.46 19.02
N LYS A 299 -20.72 2.43 19.67
CA LYS A 299 -21.20 3.65 19.02
C LYS A 299 -20.29 4.83 19.30
N PHE A 300 -19.99 5.57 18.25
CA PHE A 300 -19.17 6.77 18.29
C PHE A 300 -19.94 7.94 17.65
N ASN A 301 -19.76 9.14 18.17
CA ASN A 301 -20.30 10.33 17.51
C ASN A 301 -19.42 10.73 16.29
N THR A 302 -19.82 11.78 15.57
CA THR A 302 -19.09 12.31 14.41
C THR A 302 -17.67 12.78 14.73
N ASP A 303 -17.38 13.15 15.98
CA ASP A 303 -16.03 13.51 16.44
C ASP A 303 -15.21 12.27 16.89
N GLY A 304 -15.73 11.06 16.69
CA GLY A 304 -15.11 9.80 17.08
C GLY A 304 -15.16 9.48 18.58
N LYS A 305 -15.90 10.24 19.38
CA LYS A 305 -16.04 9.94 20.81
C LYS A 305 -16.99 8.78 21.02
N TYR A 306 -16.57 7.84 21.84
CA TYR A 306 -17.40 6.73 22.27
C TYR A 306 -18.62 7.21 23.05
N ILE A 307 -19.80 6.74 22.69
CA ILE A 307 -21.08 7.12 23.28
C ILE A 307 -21.86 5.94 23.87
N GLY A 308 -21.36 4.71 23.74
CA GLY A 308 -21.95 3.53 24.35
C GLY A 308 -22.01 2.32 23.41
N ALA A 309 -22.43 1.18 23.93
CA ALA A 309 -22.67 -0.01 23.14
C ALA A 309 -23.97 0.11 22.34
N GLY A 310 -23.98 -0.48 21.14
CA GLY A 310 -25.13 -0.59 20.25
C GLY A 310 -25.68 -2.01 20.17
N GLN A 311 -26.60 -2.24 19.24
CA GLN A 311 -27.13 -3.58 18.93
C GLN A 311 -26.51 -4.11 17.63
N MET A 312 -26.24 -5.42 17.56
CA MET A 312 -25.50 -6.07 16.46
C MET A 312 -26.39 -6.53 15.29
N GLU A 313 -27.59 -5.99 15.15
CA GLU A 313 -28.46 -6.36 14.03
C GLU A 313 -27.94 -5.72 12.72
N ASP A 314 -27.90 -6.50 11.63
CA ASP A 314 -27.58 -6.08 10.27
C ASP A 314 -26.08 -5.73 9.97
N HIS A 315 -25.13 -6.47 10.57
CA HIS A 315 -23.70 -6.27 10.32
C HIS A 315 -23.08 -7.40 9.51
N LEU A 316 -22.08 -7.02 8.70
CA LEU A 316 -21.19 -7.95 8.00
C LEU A 316 -20.03 -8.35 8.91
N PHE A 317 -19.76 -9.64 8.99
CA PHE A 317 -18.56 -10.19 9.65
C PHE A 317 -17.78 -11.05 8.67
N VAL A 318 -16.47 -10.83 8.57
CA VAL A 318 -15.55 -11.65 7.78
C VAL A 318 -14.42 -12.13 8.69
N LYS A 319 -14.17 -13.43 8.69
CA LYS A 319 -13.05 -14.05 9.41
C LYS A 319 -12.16 -14.80 8.43
N TYR A 320 -10.93 -14.33 8.27
CA TYR A 320 -9.87 -15.09 7.62
C TYR A 320 -9.23 -16.00 8.66
N LEU A 321 -9.44 -17.30 8.52
CA LEU A 321 -9.03 -18.29 9.52
C LEU A 321 -7.53 -18.60 9.40
N ASN A 322 -6.90 -18.88 10.53
CA ASN A 322 -5.57 -19.47 10.55
C ASN A 322 -5.68 -20.96 10.28
N VAL A 323 -5.51 -21.35 9.04
CA VAL A 323 -5.51 -22.76 8.56
C VAL A 323 -4.15 -23.17 7.98
N GLY A 324 -3.07 -22.48 8.40
CA GLY A 324 -1.71 -22.72 7.88
C GLY A 324 -1.50 -22.06 6.52
N ASP A 325 -0.70 -22.73 5.67
CA ASP A 325 -0.51 -22.36 4.26
C ASP A 325 -1.72 -22.87 3.46
N ALA A 326 -2.88 -22.22 3.63
CA ALA A 326 -4.16 -22.64 3.08
C ALA A 326 -5.17 -21.51 3.21
N ASP A 327 -6.24 -21.55 2.44
CA ASP A 327 -7.28 -20.53 2.47
C ASP A 327 -8.57 -21.00 3.14
N CYS A 328 -9.09 -20.18 4.02
CA CYS A 328 -10.45 -20.29 4.53
C CYS A 328 -10.93 -18.94 5.06
N ALA A 329 -12.01 -18.43 4.48
CA ALA A 329 -12.68 -17.23 4.99
C ALA A 329 -14.16 -17.53 5.28
N PHE A 330 -14.59 -17.22 6.49
CA PHE A 330 -16.00 -17.28 6.90
C PHE A 330 -16.61 -15.89 6.81
N ILE A 331 -17.81 -15.79 6.24
CA ILE A 331 -18.55 -14.54 6.07
C ILE A 331 -19.94 -14.73 6.65
N LYS A 332 -20.34 -13.88 7.59
CA LYS A 332 -21.72 -13.74 8.05
C LYS A 332 -22.27 -12.43 7.47
N LEU A 333 -23.27 -12.59 6.59
CA LEU A 333 -23.91 -11.48 5.90
C LEU A 333 -24.92 -10.77 6.79
N PRO A 334 -25.25 -9.50 6.55
CA PRO A 334 -26.20 -8.74 7.38
C PRO A 334 -27.59 -9.36 7.50
N ASN A 335 -28.05 -10.08 6.46
CA ASN A 335 -29.32 -10.80 6.48
C ASN A 335 -29.26 -12.13 7.25
N GLY A 336 -28.11 -12.44 7.88
CA GLY A 336 -27.84 -13.65 8.63
C GLY A 336 -27.55 -14.88 7.75
N GLU A 337 -27.42 -14.74 6.41
CA GLU A 337 -26.85 -15.78 5.56
C GLU A 337 -25.35 -15.90 5.81
N THR A 338 -24.80 -17.06 5.53
CA THR A 338 -23.38 -17.36 5.78
C THR A 338 -22.72 -17.92 4.54
N ALA A 339 -21.44 -17.55 4.33
CA ALA A 339 -20.62 -18.08 3.27
C ALA A 339 -19.25 -18.54 3.78
N LEU A 340 -18.72 -19.59 3.18
CA LEU A 340 -17.32 -19.97 3.26
C LEU A 340 -16.68 -19.76 1.90
N ILE A 341 -15.54 -19.07 1.86
CA ILE A 341 -14.65 -19.04 0.71
C ILE A 341 -13.46 -19.89 1.07
N ASP A 342 -13.34 -21.04 0.41
CA ASP A 342 -12.43 -22.14 0.70
C ASP A 342 -12.60 -22.77 2.09
N THR A 343 -11.95 -23.87 2.33
CA THR A 343 -12.16 -24.71 3.54
C THR A 343 -10.86 -25.19 4.18
N GLY A 344 -9.70 -24.67 3.75
CA GLY A 344 -8.39 -25.10 4.25
C GLY A 344 -8.02 -26.52 3.85
N THR A 345 -7.08 -27.10 4.59
CA THR A 345 -6.59 -28.46 4.36
C THR A 345 -7.43 -29.52 5.09
N VAL A 346 -7.21 -30.80 4.77
CA VAL A 346 -7.82 -31.93 5.50
C VAL A 346 -7.41 -31.89 6.98
N GLU A 347 -6.14 -31.58 7.25
CA GLU A 347 -5.56 -31.55 8.60
C GLU A 347 -6.16 -30.44 9.48
N THR A 348 -6.58 -29.33 8.86
CA THR A 348 -7.18 -28.19 9.57
C THR A 348 -8.70 -28.26 9.67
N SER A 349 -9.32 -29.30 9.11
CA SER A 349 -10.77 -29.43 9.03
C SER A 349 -11.45 -29.50 10.40
N GLU A 350 -10.84 -30.13 11.41
CA GLU A 350 -11.37 -30.15 12.79
C GLU A 350 -11.39 -28.75 13.41
N LYS A 351 -10.35 -27.95 13.16
CA LYS A 351 -10.28 -26.54 13.61
C LYS A 351 -11.39 -25.71 12.98
N LEU A 352 -11.61 -25.90 11.66
CA LEU A 352 -12.70 -25.22 10.94
C LEU A 352 -14.07 -25.61 11.52
N VAL A 353 -14.33 -26.89 11.73
CA VAL A 353 -15.59 -27.39 12.31
C VAL A 353 -15.79 -26.84 13.72
N SER A 354 -14.75 -26.79 14.55
CA SER A 354 -14.81 -26.21 15.89
C SER A 354 -15.18 -24.74 15.83
N PHE A 355 -14.49 -23.95 15.00
CA PHE A 355 -14.79 -22.54 14.79
C PHE A 355 -16.24 -22.31 14.36
N LEU A 356 -16.73 -23.08 13.36
CA LEU A 356 -18.11 -22.96 12.87
C LEU A 356 -19.16 -23.31 13.92
N ASN A 357 -18.87 -24.26 14.83
CA ASN A 357 -19.78 -24.62 15.94
C ASN A 357 -19.89 -23.50 16.98
N GLU A 358 -18.88 -22.64 17.10
CA GLU A 358 -18.89 -21.47 17.98
C GLU A 358 -19.67 -20.28 17.40
N GLN A 359 -19.95 -20.32 16.08
CA GLN A 359 -20.71 -19.26 15.43
C GLN A 359 -22.22 -19.40 15.72
N ASP A 360 -22.89 -18.25 15.84
CA ASP A 360 -24.36 -18.20 15.93
C ASP A 360 -24.97 -18.43 14.54
N LEU A 361 -25.03 -19.71 14.14
CA LEU A 361 -25.57 -20.14 12.85
C LEU A 361 -27.07 -20.43 12.97
N LYS A 362 -27.83 -20.14 11.91
CA LYS A 362 -29.18 -20.69 11.75
C LYS A 362 -29.12 -22.19 11.92
N LYS A 363 -30.15 -22.80 12.53
CA LYS A 363 -30.19 -24.25 12.73
C LYS A 363 -31.35 -24.87 11.99
N GLU A 364 -31.07 -25.95 11.31
CA GLU A 364 -32.06 -26.84 10.69
C GLU A 364 -31.76 -28.28 11.09
N ASP A 365 -32.76 -28.98 11.58
CA ASP A 365 -32.68 -30.37 12.12
C ASP A 365 -31.51 -30.55 13.13
N GLY A 366 -31.27 -29.51 13.94
CA GLY A 366 -30.24 -29.51 14.98
C GLY A 366 -28.83 -29.23 14.50
N LYS A 367 -28.59 -29.07 13.20
CA LYS A 367 -27.31 -28.70 12.61
C LYS A 367 -27.27 -27.21 12.24
N GLY A 368 -26.11 -26.58 12.38
CA GLY A 368 -25.84 -25.26 11.84
C GLY A 368 -25.98 -25.26 10.31
N VAL A 369 -26.41 -24.15 9.73
CA VAL A 369 -26.58 -23.97 8.28
C VAL A 369 -25.47 -23.07 7.76
N ILE A 370 -24.79 -23.50 6.71
CA ILE A 370 -23.92 -22.69 5.86
C ILE A 370 -24.64 -22.50 4.52
N ASP A 371 -25.04 -21.27 4.23
CA ASP A 371 -25.88 -21.00 3.05
C ASP A 371 -25.09 -21.20 1.74
N TYR A 372 -23.82 -20.77 1.69
CA TYR A 372 -22.96 -20.83 0.53
C TYR A 372 -21.57 -21.35 0.88
N ILE A 373 -21.04 -22.26 0.06
CA ILE A 373 -19.61 -22.62 0.05
C ILE A 373 -19.09 -22.33 -1.33
N ILE A 374 -17.99 -21.59 -1.41
CA ILE A 374 -17.28 -21.23 -2.62
C ILE A 374 -15.89 -21.88 -2.54
N ILE A 375 -15.66 -22.90 -3.34
CA ILE A 375 -14.31 -23.43 -3.55
C ILE A 375 -13.74 -22.70 -4.75
N THR A 376 -12.71 -21.91 -4.51
CA THR A 376 -12.12 -21.06 -5.54
C THR A 376 -11.44 -21.87 -6.63
N HIS A 377 -10.73 -22.92 -6.21
CA HIS A 377 -10.11 -23.92 -7.09
C HIS A 377 -9.88 -25.23 -6.31
N ALA A 378 -9.42 -26.26 -6.97
CA ALA A 378 -9.49 -27.63 -6.45
C ALA A 378 -8.19 -28.15 -5.84
N HIS A 379 -7.26 -27.30 -5.39
CA HIS A 379 -6.13 -27.73 -4.61
C HIS A 379 -6.54 -28.14 -3.18
N SER A 380 -5.79 -29.04 -2.59
CA SER A 380 -6.12 -29.66 -1.29
C SER A 380 -6.10 -28.69 -0.12
N ASP A 381 -5.39 -27.60 -0.23
CA ASP A 381 -5.31 -26.49 0.75
C ASP A 381 -6.46 -25.47 0.62
N HIS A 382 -7.36 -25.66 -0.34
CA HIS A 382 -8.60 -24.91 -0.50
C HIS A 382 -9.86 -25.76 -0.29
N ILE A 383 -9.90 -26.97 -0.86
CA ILE A 383 -11.05 -27.88 -0.79
C ILE A 383 -10.98 -28.88 0.39
N GLY A 384 -9.85 -28.95 1.10
CA GLY A 384 -9.54 -30.03 2.03
C GLY A 384 -10.56 -30.26 3.15
N GLY A 385 -11.10 -29.18 3.71
CA GLY A 385 -12.10 -29.26 4.78
C GLY A 385 -13.55 -29.49 4.32
N LEU A 386 -13.84 -29.44 3.00
CA LEU A 386 -15.21 -29.48 2.50
C LEU A 386 -15.99 -30.72 2.94
N ALA A 387 -15.42 -31.90 2.86
CA ALA A 387 -16.08 -33.15 3.29
C ALA A 387 -16.47 -33.08 4.77
N SER A 388 -15.60 -32.57 5.64
CA SER A 388 -15.85 -32.41 7.06
C SER A 388 -16.96 -31.38 7.35
N VAL A 389 -17.01 -30.27 6.60
CA VAL A 389 -18.10 -29.28 6.69
C VAL A 389 -19.43 -29.92 6.32
N LEU A 390 -19.49 -30.65 5.20
CA LEU A 390 -20.68 -31.36 4.73
C LEU A 390 -21.19 -32.41 5.74
N ASP A 391 -20.30 -33.03 6.50
CA ASP A 391 -20.68 -34.02 7.50
C ASP A 391 -21.28 -33.39 8.77
N ASN A 392 -20.83 -32.22 9.15
CA ASN A 392 -21.20 -31.56 10.41
C ASN A 392 -22.33 -30.54 10.26
N PHE A 393 -22.45 -29.89 9.10
CA PHE A 393 -23.39 -28.79 8.85
C PHE A 393 -24.38 -29.12 7.73
N LYS A 394 -25.47 -28.39 7.68
CA LYS A 394 -26.32 -28.31 6.48
C LYS A 394 -25.74 -27.26 5.56
N VAL A 395 -25.61 -27.59 4.28
CA VAL A 395 -25.07 -26.70 3.26
C VAL A 395 -26.16 -26.41 2.23
N GLY A 396 -26.38 -25.12 1.96
CA GLY A 396 -27.40 -24.67 1.00
C GLY A 396 -26.92 -24.85 -0.44
N LYS A 397 -25.82 -24.19 -0.82
CA LYS A 397 -25.29 -24.22 -2.19
C LYS A 397 -23.75 -24.31 -2.15
N VAL A 398 -23.19 -25.14 -3.04
CA VAL A 398 -21.76 -25.23 -3.25
C VAL A 398 -21.44 -24.73 -4.65
N TYR A 399 -20.51 -23.77 -4.73
CA TYR A 399 -19.89 -23.33 -5.96
C TYR A 399 -18.47 -23.90 -6.00
N MET A 400 -18.11 -24.52 -7.10
CA MET A 400 -16.73 -24.97 -7.33
C MET A 400 -16.49 -25.21 -8.81
N PRO A 401 -15.25 -25.10 -9.30
CA PRO A 401 -14.90 -25.44 -10.66
C PRO A 401 -15.00 -26.97 -10.88
N ASP A 402 -15.45 -27.36 -12.06
CA ASP A 402 -15.45 -28.76 -12.46
C ASP A 402 -14.08 -29.17 -12.99
N ILE A 403 -13.35 -29.96 -12.19
CA ILE A 403 -12.05 -30.50 -12.57
C ILE A 403 -12.11 -31.97 -13.02
N ALA A 404 -13.28 -32.44 -13.47
CA ALA A 404 -13.43 -33.80 -13.97
C ALA A 404 -12.44 -34.14 -15.10
N VAL A 405 -11.99 -33.15 -15.86
CA VAL A 405 -10.93 -33.28 -16.88
C VAL A 405 -9.60 -33.74 -16.30
N MET A 406 -9.31 -33.52 -15.02
CA MET A 406 -8.09 -34.00 -14.37
C MET A 406 -8.02 -35.52 -14.24
N LYS A 407 -9.15 -36.21 -14.35
CA LYS A 407 -9.19 -37.67 -14.33
C LYS A 407 -8.36 -38.27 -15.46
N ASP A 408 -8.42 -37.67 -16.64
CA ASP A 408 -7.70 -38.16 -17.81
C ASP A 408 -6.20 -37.86 -17.71
N TRP A 409 -5.83 -36.75 -17.10
CA TRP A 409 -4.44 -36.43 -16.80
C TRP A 409 -3.81 -37.46 -15.89
N TYR A 410 -4.42 -37.63 -14.74
CA TYR A 410 -3.96 -38.50 -13.68
C TYR A 410 -3.73 -39.93 -14.16
N SER A 411 -4.62 -40.42 -15.04
CA SER A 411 -4.54 -41.76 -15.60
C SER A 411 -3.41 -41.94 -16.60
N ASN A 412 -2.90 -40.88 -17.20
CA ASN A 412 -1.96 -40.91 -18.32
C ASN A 412 -0.56 -40.33 -18.01
N VAL A 413 -0.35 -39.81 -16.80
CA VAL A 413 0.94 -39.21 -16.42
C VAL A 413 2.03 -40.26 -16.30
N LYS A 414 3.12 -40.09 -17.07
CA LYS A 414 4.35 -40.88 -16.87
C LYS A 414 5.19 -40.21 -15.77
N VAL A 415 5.33 -40.87 -14.64
CA VAL A 415 6.17 -40.38 -13.52
C VAL A 415 7.64 -40.50 -13.90
N THR A 416 8.37 -39.41 -13.77
CA THR A 416 9.82 -39.29 -13.90
C THR A 416 10.43 -38.79 -12.58
N ALA A 417 11.73 -38.84 -12.43
CA ALA A 417 12.40 -38.28 -11.25
C ALA A 417 12.21 -36.75 -11.13
N GLU A 418 12.06 -36.06 -12.26
CA GLU A 418 11.91 -34.60 -12.33
C GLU A 418 10.50 -34.14 -11.94
N ASN A 419 9.45 -34.94 -12.25
CA ASN A 419 8.07 -34.56 -11.98
C ASN A 419 7.41 -35.31 -10.82
N SER A 420 8.17 -36.20 -10.13
CA SER A 420 7.60 -37.09 -9.11
C SER A 420 6.91 -36.35 -7.96
N ALA A 421 7.47 -35.24 -7.50
CA ALA A 421 6.88 -34.41 -6.43
C ALA A 421 5.55 -33.77 -6.88
N SER A 422 5.54 -33.12 -8.05
CA SER A 422 4.33 -32.50 -8.61
C SER A 422 3.23 -33.52 -8.87
N VAL A 423 3.61 -34.73 -9.35
CA VAL A 423 2.66 -35.84 -9.56
C VAL A 423 2.07 -36.33 -8.24
N GLU A 424 2.84 -36.37 -7.16
CA GLU A 424 2.32 -36.77 -5.85
C GLU A 424 1.38 -35.74 -5.26
N MET A 425 1.68 -34.45 -5.41
CA MET A 425 0.77 -33.36 -5.06
C MET A 425 -0.56 -33.48 -5.81
N MET A 426 -0.51 -33.61 -7.14
CA MET A 426 -1.69 -33.81 -7.98
C MET A 426 -2.53 -35.03 -7.57
N LYS A 427 -1.91 -36.11 -7.12
CA LYS A 427 -2.62 -37.29 -6.59
C LYS A 427 -3.38 -36.94 -5.30
N THR A 428 -2.73 -36.19 -4.43
CA THR A 428 -3.34 -35.73 -3.19
C THR A 428 -4.55 -34.86 -3.49
N ASP A 429 -4.40 -33.85 -4.35
CA ASP A 429 -5.47 -32.93 -4.72
C ASP A 429 -6.64 -33.67 -5.38
N TYR A 430 -6.36 -34.56 -6.35
CA TYR A 430 -7.39 -35.34 -6.99
C TYR A 430 -8.12 -36.29 -6.03
N LYS A 431 -7.40 -36.86 -5.08
CA LYS A 431 -8.02 -37.68 -4.03
C LYS A 431 -8.96 -36.85 -3.16
N VAL A 432 -8.50 -35.71 -2.65
CA VAL A 432 -9.28 -34.81 -1.79
C VAL A 432 -10.50 -34.27 -2.54
N TYR A 433 -10.34 -33.92 -3.81
CA TYR A 433 -11.46 -33.54 -4.67
C TYR A 433 -12.53 -34.66 -4.79
N ASN A 434 -12.09 -35.89 -5.09
CA ASN A 434 -13.01 -37.02 -5.22
C ASN A 434 -13.71 -37.37 -3.89
N ASP A 435 -13.01 -37.31 -2.79
CA ASP A 435 -13.60 -37.51 -1.46
C ASP A 435 -14.67 -36.45 -1.18
N SER A 436 -14.43 -35.18 -1.54
CA SER A 436 -15.38 -34.07 -1.45
C SER A 436 -16.60 -34.26 -2.36
N VAL A 437 -16.36 -34.62 -3.63
CA VAL A 437 -17.46 -34.93 -4.58
C VAL A 437 -18.30 -36.12 -4.10
N LYS A 438 -17.65 -37.13 -3.53
CA LYS A 438 -18.35 -38.27 -2.94
C LYS A 438 -19.21 -37.85 -1.75
N ALA A 439 -18.66 -37.04 -0.82
CA ALA A 439 -19.41 -36.52 0.32
C ALA A 439 -20.64 -35.71 -0.12
N MET A 440 -20.51 -34.86 -1.14
CA MET A 440 -21.65 -34.13 -1.73
C MET A 440 -22.71 -35.08 -2.29
N LYS A 441 -22.32 -36.08 -3.07
CA LYS A 441 -23.25 -37.10 -3.63
C LYS A 441 -23.99 -37.85 -2.54
N ASP A 442 -23.29 -38.27 -1.47
CA ASP A 442 -23.87 -38.97 -0.33
C ASP A 442 -24.94 -38.10 0.39
N LYS A 443 -24.76 -36.77 0.38
CA LYS A 443 -25.70 -35.78 0.93
C LYS A 443 -26.72 -35.26 -0.09
N LYS A 444 -26.68 -35.70 -1.34
CA LYS A 444 -27.50 -35.21 -2.45
C LYS A 444 -27.34 -33.70 -2.72
N ILE A 445 -26.15 -33.22 -2.56
CA ILE A 445 -25.76 -31.84 -2.89
C ILE A 445 -25.07 -31.88 -4.24
N GLU A 446 -25.53 -31.02 -5.18
CA GLU A 446 -24.86 -30.79 -6.44
C GLU A 446 -24.08 -29.46 -6.34
N PHE A 447 -22.88 -29.42 -6.90
CA PHE A 447 -22.16 -28.15 -7.01
C PHE A 447 -22.56 -27.42 -8.28
N THR A 448 -22.43 -26.11 -8.23
CA THR A 448 -22.67 -25.20 -9.35
C THR A 448 -21.32 -24.65 -9.82
N ASN A 449 -21.09 -24.64 -11.12
CA ASN A 449 -19.92 -23.95 -11.66
C ASN A 449 -20.02 -22.46 -11.40
N THR A 450 -18.89 -21.85 -11.04
CA THR A 450 -18.78 -20.41 -10.86
C THR A 450 -19.00 -19.69 -12.18
N LYS A 451 -19.61 -18.49 -12.16
CA LYS A 451 -19.86 -17.70 -13.37
C LYS A 451 -19.49 -16.25 -13.15
N LYS A 452 -18.64 -15.72 -14.00
CA LYS A 452 -18.29 -14.31 -14.00
C LYS A 452 -19.53 -13.41 -13.99
N GLY A 453 -19.54 -12.43 -13.09
CA GLY A 453 -20.62 -11.46 -12.91
C GLY A 453 -21.82 -11.97 -12.09
N GLU A 454 -21.89 -13.27 -11.74
CA GLU A 454 -22.95 -13.81 -10.88
C GLU A 454 -22.81 -13.29 -9.45
N PHE A 455 -23.93 -12.83 -8.87
CA PHE A 455 -24.03 -12.57 -7.45
C PHE A 455 -24.33 -13.87 -6.70
N ILE A 456 -23.64 -14.08 -5.59
CA ILE A 456 -23.65 -15.33 -4.82
C ILE A 456 -24.81 -15.33 -3.82
N ASP A 457 -24.96 -14.21 -3.09
CA ASP A 457 -25.96 -14.03 -2.04
C ASP A 457 -27.16 -13.20 -2.51
N LYS A 458 -28.24 -13.23 -1.74
CA LYS A 458 -29.50 -12.55 -2.07
C LYS A 458 -29.42 -11.03 -2.04
N ASN A 459 -28.46 -10.46 -1.30
CA ASN A 459 -28.31 -9.02 -1.14
C ASN A 459 -27.26 -8.43 -2.09
N ASN A 460 -26.70 -9.25 -2.99
CA ASN A 460 -25.67 -8.85 -3.96
C ASN A 460 -24.39 -8.26 -3.32
N ILE A 461 -24.02 -8.77 -2.16
CA ILE A 461 -22.80 -8.37 -1.45
C ILE A 461 -21.57 -9.10 -1.99
N LEU A 462 -21.72 -10.38 -2.35
CA LEU A 462 -20.69 -11.23 -2.91
C LEU A 462 -20.90 -11.45 -4.40
N GLN A 463 -19.88 -11.21 -5.22
CA GLN A 463 -19.91 -11.34 -6.68
C GLN A 463 -18.68 -12.05 -7.21
N PHE A 464 -18.83 -12.94 -8.18
CA PHE A 464 -17.71 -13.47 -8.97
C PHE A 464 -17.23 -12.40 -9.97
N LEU A 465 -16.00 -11.95 -9.87
CA LEU A 465 -15.38 -11.06 -10.88
C LEU A 465 -14.74 -11.84 -12.00
N GLU A 466 -14.13 -12.97 -11.70
CA GLU A 466 -13.54 -13.88 -12.66
C GLU A 466 -13.87 -15.32 -12.28
N SER A 467 -14.09 -16.14 -13.24
CA SER A 467 -14.35 -17.57 -13.08
C SER A 467 -14.31 -18.26 -14.43
N ASP A 468 -14.08 -19.57 -14.42
CA ASP A 468 -14.31 -20.45 -15.57
C ASP A 468 -13.49 -20.09 -16.82
N LYS A 469 -12.18 -19.89 -16.64
CA LYS A 469 -11.26 -19.98 -17.78
C LYS A 469 -11.26 -21.44 -18.22
N ASN A 470 -11.91 -21.73 -19.36
CA ASN A 470 -11.92 -23.06 -19.94
C ASN A 470 -10.51 -23.61 -20.00
N PHE A 471 -10.25 -24.67 -19.22
CA PHE A 471 -9.08 -25.49 -19.44
C PHE A 471 -9.23 -26.07 -20.86
N GLY A 472 -8.50 -25.50 -21.82
CA GLY A 472 -8.41 -26.07 -23.15
C GLY A 472 -7.98 -27.53 -23.08
N PRO A 473 -8.18 -28.33 -24.14
CA PRO A 473 -7.76 -29.73 -24.14
C PRO A 473 -6.26 -29.80 -23.88
N ILE A 474 -5.90 -30.35 -22.73
CA ILE A 474 -4.54 -30.40 -22.23
C ILE A 474 -3.86 -31.59 -22.90
N GLY A 475 -2.89 -31.30 -23.77
CA GLY A 475 -2.04 -32.32 -24.35
C GLY A 475 -1.15 -32.94 -23.27
N SER A 476 -1.01 -34.27 -23.30
CA SER A 476 -0.29 -35.09 -22.32
C SER A 476 1.21 -34.77 -22.13
N GLU A 477 1.76 -33.82 -22.90
CA GLU A 477 3.19 -33.48 -22.90
C GLU A 477 3.55 -32.30 -21.98
N LYS A 478 2.57 -31.58 -21.39
CA LYS A 478 2.76 -30.36 -20.58
C LYS A 478 2.13 -30.42 -19.20
N ILE A 479 2.33 -31.49 -18.49
CA ILE A 479 1.64 -31.79 -17.23
C ILE A 479 2.01 -30.81 -16.12
N THR A 480 3.26 -30.38 -16.05
CA THR A 480 3.70 -29.38 -15.07
C THR A 480 3.10 -28.01 -15.32
N GLU A 481 3.00 -27.58 -16.57
CA GLU A 481 2.35 -26.32 -16.95
C GLU A 481 0.84 -26.33 -16.64
N ASN A 482 0.23 -27.50 -16.66
CA ASN A 482 -1.22 -27.68 -16.48
C ASN A 482 -1.64 -27.82 -15.00
N TYR A 483 -0.75 -28.32 -14.14
CA TYR A 483 -0.98 -28.32 -12.70
C TYR A 483 -1.08 -26.89 -12.16
N TRP A 484 -0.16 -26.03 -12.54
CA TRP A 484 -0.19 -24.61 -12.21
C TRP A 484 -1.39 -23.88 -12.86
N GLY A 485 -1.94 -24.38 -13.95
CA GLY A 485 -3.16 -23.89 -14.57
C GLY A 485 -4.41 -23.98 -13.68
N ILE A 486 -4.39 -24.76 -12.59
CA ILE A 486 -5.49 -24.80 -11.61
C ILE A 486 -5.54 -23.46 -10.87
N ASN A 487 -4.40 -22.92 -10.43
CA ASN A 487 -4.30 -21.60 -9.79
C ASN A 487 -4.80 -20.50 -10.72
N GLU A 488 -4.41 -20.55 -11.98
CA GLU A 488 -4.80 -19.55 -12.99
C GLU A 488 -6.31 -19.54 -13.29
N ASN A 489 -7.04 -20.59 -12.90
CA ASN A 489 -8.48 -20.69 -13.03
C ASN A 489 -9.24 -20.44 -11.73
N SER A 490 -8.61 -19.89 -10.74
CA SER A 490 -9.24 -19.51 -9.49
C SER A 490 -10.45 -18.61 -9.70
N ALA A 491 -11.55 -18.93 -9.03
CA ALA A 491 -12.70 -18.03 -8.95
C ALA A 491 -12.38 -16.85 -8.03
N ILE A 492 -12.47 -15.65 -8.56
CA ILE A 492 -12.18 -14.42 -7.84
C ILE A 492 -13.48 -13.83 -7.31
N VAL A 493 -13.55 -13.67 -5.98
CA VAL A 493 -14.74 -13.15 -5.30
C VAL A 493 -14.51 -11.72 -4.84
N TYR A 494 -15.47 -10.86 -5.12
CA TYR A 494 -15.51 -9.49 -4.67
C TYR A 494 -16.65 -9.31 -3.66
N LEU A 495 -16.31 -8.73 -2.52
CA LEU A 495 -17.25 -8.33 -1.49
C LEU A 495 -17.41 -6.82 -1.52
N ASN A 496 -18.67 -6.35 -1.56
CA ASN A 496 -19.00 -4.93 -1.53
C ASN A 496 -20.12 -4.67 -0.52
N TYR A 497 -19.79 -4.02 0.59
CA TYR A 497 -20.77 -3.69 1.61
C TYR A 497 -20.45 -2.37 2.31
N GLY A 498 -21.29 -1.35 2.09
CA GLY A 498 -21.05 0.00 2.61
C GLY A 498 -19.68 0.54 2.20
N ASP A 499 -18.89 0.94 3.18
CA ASP A 499 -17.52 1.46 2.98
C ASP A 499 -16.45 0.35 2.89
N LEU A 500 -16.82 -0.94 2.96
CA LEU A 500 -15.88 -2.06 2.84
C LEU A 500 -15.93 -2.69 1.45
N GLN A 501 -14.80 -2.71 0.76
CA GLN A 501 -14.57 -3.44 -0.47
C GLN A 501 -13.43 -4.44 -0.28
N SER A 502 -13.70 -5.73 -0.43
CA SER A 502 -12.69 -6.77 -0.27
C SER A 502 -12.61 -7.66 -1.50
N LEU A 503 -11.38 -7.99 -1.92
CA LEU A 503 -11.08 -8.90 -3.00
C LEU A 503 -10.46 -10.19 -2.46
N PHE A 504 -11.11 -11.33 -2.71
CA PHE A 504 -10.57 -12.66 -2.47
C PHE A 504 -9.99 -13.17 -3.78
N ALA A 505 -8.66 -13.07 -3.87
CA ALA A 505 -7.94 -13.32 -5.12
C ALA A 505 -7.52 -14.79 -5.28
N ALA A 506 -7.89 -15.67 -4.32
CA ALA A 506 -7.52 -17.08 -4.31
C ALA A 506 -6.02 -17.30 -4.56
N ASP A 507 -5.67 -18.19 -5.48
CA ASP A 507 -4.26 -18.48 -5.85
C ASP A 507 -3.90 -17.96 -7.24
N MET A 508 -4.51 -16.86 -7.63
CA MET A 508 -4.18 -16.18 -8.87
C MET A 508 -2.68 -15.92 -8.99
N GLU A 509 -2.08 -16.24 -10.13
CA GLU A 509 -0.68 -16.03 -10.43
C GLU A 509 -0.47 -14.91 -11.45
N TRP A 510 0.78 -14.60 -11.82
CA TRP A 510 1.15 -13.44 -12.65
C TRP A 510 0.37 -13.30 -13.95
N ASN A 511 0.06 -14.42 -14.63
CA ASN A 511 -0.68 -14.35 -15.89
C ASN A 511 -2.13 -13.94 -15.66
N SER A 512 -2.78 -14.49 -14.63
CA SER A 512 -4.14 -14.12 -14.24
C SER A 512 -4.21 -12.71 -13.69
N GLU A 513 -3.21 -12.25 -12.92
CA GLU A 513 -3.10 -10.87 -12.47
C GLU A 513 -3.05 -9.90 -13.65
N LYS A 514 -2.22 -10.21 -14.65
CA LYS A 514 -2.11 -9.41 -15.87
C LYS A 514 -3.41 -9.42 -16.68
N ASP A 515 -4.05 -10.57 -16.81
CA ASP A 515 -5.35 -10.67 -17.48
C ASP A 515 -6.43 -9.88 -16.75
N PHE A 516 -6.40 -9.88 -15.40
CA PHE A 516 -7.30 -9.12 -14.55
C PHE A 516 -7.15 -7.61 -14.80
N GLU A 517 -5.92 -7.10 -14.89
CA GLU A 517 -5.65 -5.70 -15.22
C GLU A 517 -6.08 -5.34 -16.65
N VAL A 518 -5.60 -6.11 -17.64
CA VAL A 518 -5.79 -5.80 -19.06
C VAL A 518 -7.29 -5.81 -19.42
N ASN A 519 -8.06 -6.72 -18.83
CA ASN A 519 -9.50 -6.80 -19.01
C ASN A 519 -10.30 -5.86 -18.10
N ASN A 520 -9.62 -5.08 -17.26
CA ASN A 520 -10.21 -4.11 -16.32
C ASN A 520 -11.35 -4.73 -15.50
N LEU A 521 -11.10 -5.87 -14.85
CA LEU A 521 -12.15 -6.66 -14.19
C LEU A 521 -12.75 -5.96 -12.96
N LEU A 522 -12.07 -4.96 -12.40
CA LEU A 522 -12.66 -4.10 -11.37
C LEU A 522 -13.79 -3.20 -11.90
N GLU A 523 -13.76 -2.84 -13.19
CA GLU A 523 -14.80 -1.97 -13.79
C GLU A 523 -15.04 -0.67 -13.01
N GLY A 524 -13.98 -0.11 -12.42
CA GLY A 524 -14.04 1.09 -11.58
C GLY A 524 -14.36 0.84 -10.10
N LYS A 525 -14.50 -0.41 -9.67
CA LYS A 525 -14.60 -0.78 -8.25
C LYS A 525 -13.27 -0.52 -7.53
N THR A 526 -13.34 -0.30 -6.23
CA THR A 526 -12.18 -0.11 -5.34
C THR A 526 -11.90 -1.39 -4.53
N VAL A 527 -10.73 -1.49 -3.95
CA VAL A 527 -10.34 -2.59 -3.05
C VAL A 527 -9.69 -2.00 -1.80
N ASP A 528 -10.31 -2.15 -0.64
CA ASP A 528 -9.71 -1.78 0.64
C ASP A 528 -8.87 -2.92 1.20
N VAL A 529 -9.42 -4.13 1.13
CA VAL A 529 -8.79 -5.34 1.66
C VAL A 529 -8.55 -6.35 0.54
N LEU A 530 -7.31 -6.73 0.36
CA LEU A 530 -6.90 -7.80 -0.54
C LEU A 530 -6.57 -9.05 0.27
N LYS A 531 -7.32 -10.18 0.07
CA LYS A 531 -6.75 -11.48 0.37
C LYS A 531 -5.64 -11.72 -0.65
N VAL A 532 -4.41 -11.69 -0.18
CA VAL A 532 -3.22 -11.74 -1.04
C VAL A 532 -3.21 -13.06 -1.82
N PRO A 533 -3.02 -13.02 -3.16
CA PRO A 533 -3.07 -14.22 -3.98
C PRO A 533 -1.99 -15.23 -3.58
N HIS A 534 -2.30 -16.52 -3.78
CA HIS A 534 -1.39 -17.66 -3.64
C HIS A 534 -0.56 -17.61 -2.35
N HIS A 535 -1.22 -17.36 -1.22
CA HIS A 535 -0.64 -17.26 0.14
C HIS A 535 0.58 -16.31 0.21
N GLY A 536 0.70 -15.38 -0.74
CA GLY A 536 1.87 -14.51 -0.88
C GLY A 536 3.11 -15.22 -1.42
N HIS A 537 3.00 -16.31 -2.18
CA HIS A 537 4.11 -16.92 -2.88
C HIS A 537 4.71 -15.99 -3.95
N ASP A 538 5.97 -16.23 -4.31
CA ASP A 538 6.72 -15.40 -5.27
C ASP A 538 6.16 -15.43 -6.71
N THR A 539 5.17 -16.29 -6.98
CA THR A 539 4.47 -16.41 -8.27
C THR A 539 3.28 -15.45 -8.42
N SER A 540 3.03 -14.62 -7.41
CA SER A 540 1.88 -13.71 -7.36
C SER A 540 2.25 -12.32 -6.82
N SER A 541 1.26 -11.44 -6.72
CA SER A 541 1.36 -10.11 -6.11
C SER A 541 2.36 -9.20 -6.81
N THR A 542 2.25 -9.11 -8.14
CA THR A 542 3.09 -8.23 -8.95
C THR A 542 2.89 -6.76 -8.57
N VAL A 543 3.93 -5.97 -8.75
CA VAL A 543 3.89 -4.52 -8.47
C VAL A 543 2.78 -3.83 -9.28
N ASP A 544 2.57 -4.26 -10.53
CA ASP A 544 1.57 -3.66 -11.41
C ASP A 544 0.15 -4.00 -10.92
N PHE A 545 -0.10 -5.26 -10.54
CA PHE A 545 -1.37 -5.67 -9.96
C PHE A 545 -1.70 -4.92 -8.67
N ILE A 546 -0.73 -4.79 -7.74
CA ILE A 546 -0.92 -4.03 -6.50
C ILE A 546 -1.21 -2.55 -6.78
N ARG A 547 -0.54 -1.95 -7.77
CA ARG A 547 -0.78 -0.55 -8.19
C ARG A 547 -2.14 -0.37 -8.87
N TYR A 548 -2.60 -1.38 -9.59
CA TYR A 548 -3.92 -1.39 -10.19
C TYR A 548 -5.01 -1.45 -9.13
N LEU A 549 -4.91 -2.40 -8.18
CA LEU A 549 -5.88 -2.57 -7.09
C LEU A 549 -5.83 -1.43 -6.07
N LYS A 550 -4.64 -0.97 -5.68
CA LYS A 550 -4.38 0.02 -4.62
C LYS A 550 -4.99 -0.34 -3.26
N PRO A 551 -4.85 -1.57 -2.77
CA PRO A 551 -5.45 -1.94 -1.50
C PRO A 551 -4.77 -1.20 -0.35
N THR A 552 -5.51 -0.94 0.73
CA THR A 552 -4.94 -0.39 1.96
C THR A 552 -4.41 -1.49 2.88
N ILE A 553 -5.03 -2.68 2.80
CA ILE A 553 -4.72 -3.85 3.61
C ILE A 553 -4.51 -5.07 2.71
N GLY A 554 -3.45 -5.84 2.99
CA GLY A 554 -3.21 -7.16 2.43
C GLY A 554 -3.26 -8.22 3.54
N ILE A 555 -4.03 -9.29 3.33
CA ILE A 555 -4.13 -10.43 4.26
C ILE A 555 -3.47 -11.65 3.61
N ILE A 556 -2.42 -12.16 4.25
CA ILE A 556 -1.67 -13.34 3.80
C ILE A 556 -2.08 -14.54 4.64
N SER A 557 -2.55 -15.61 4.00
CA SER A 557 -2.89 -16.88 4.63
C SER A 557 -1.70 -17.83 4.62
N ARG A 558 -0.82 -17.70 5.59
CA ARG A 558 0.42 -18.49 5.66
C ARG A 558 0.84 -18.76 7.10
N SER A 559 1.58 -19.85 7.31
CA SER A 559 2.29 -20.10 8.54
C SER A 559 3.57 -19.24 8.64
N GLN A 560 3.93 -18.85 9.85
CA GLN A 560 4.84 -17.77 10.21
C GLN A 560 6.32 -17.90 9.75
N GLU A 561 6.72 -18.87 8.94
CA GLU A 561 8.11 -19.00 8.54
C GLU A 561 8.44 -18.20 7.27
N SER A 562 9.07 -17.04 7.44
CA SER A 562 9.78 -16.26 6.41
C SER A 562 9.01 -15.37 5.44
N ILE A 563 7.88 -14.78 5.84
CA ILE A 563 7.12 -13.85 4.98
C ILE A 563 7.93 -12.58 4.64
N GLU A 564 8.67 -12.02 5.58
CA GLU A 564 9.40 -10.74 5.41
C GLU A 564 10.46 -10.72 4.28
N LYS A 565 10.86 -11.88 3.77
CA LYS A 565 11.85 -12.00 2.69
C LYS A 565 11.25 -12.32 1.34
N ASN A 566 9.94 -12.42 1.28
CA ASN A 566 9.19 -12.83 0.11
C ASN A 566 8.96 -11.63 -0.81
N ILE A 567 8.98 -11.87 -2.13
CA ILE A 567 8.76 -10.83 -3.15
C ILE A 567 7.35 -10.23 -3.01
N ALA A 568 6.33 -11.04 -2.79
CA ALA A 568 4.95 -10.59 -2.62
C ALA A 568 4.82 -9.61 -1.44
N TYR A 569 5.37 -9.96 -0.27
CA TYR A 569 5.40 -9.07 0.90
C TYR A 569 6.13 -7.75 0.59
N THR A 570 7.31 -7.86 -0.02
CA THR A 570 8.11 -6.68 -0.40
C THR A 570 7.34 -5.77 -1.36
N ASN A 571 6.64 -6.35 -2.35
CA ASN A 571 5.84 -5.59 -3.30
C ASN A 571 4.66 -4.89 -2.62
N LEU A 572 3.97 -5.55 -1.69
CA LEU A 572 2.88 -4.96 -0.91
C LEU A 572 3.36 -3.78 -0.07
N VAL A 573 4.38 -3.98 0.76
CA VAL A 573 4.90 -2.96 1.68
C VAL A 573 5.48 -1.76 0.90
N SER A 574 6.22 -1.99 -0.18
CA SER A 574 6.77 -0.90 -1.01
C SER A 574 5.68 -0.08 -1.71
N ASN A 575 4.51 -0.65 -1.93
CA ASN A 575 3.31 0.06 -2.42
C ASN A 575 2.40 0.57 -1.28
N LYS A 576 2.88 0.59 -0.03
CA LYS A 576 2.21 1.15 1.16
C LYS A 576 0.98 0.37 1.60
N VAL A 577 0.90 -0.91 1.29
CA VAL A 577 -0.12 -1.81 1.80
C VAL A 577 0.26 -2.27 3.20
N SER A 578 -0.65 -2.17 4.16
CA SER A 578 -0.47 -2.74 5.50
C SER A 578 -0.74 -4.24 5.44
N VAL A 579 0.28 -5.06 5.75
CA VAL A 579 0.19 -6.53 5.62
C VAL A 579 -0.11 -7.18 6.96
N TYR A 580 -1.04 -8.12 6.97
CA TYR A 580 -1.45 -8.91 8.12
C TYR A 580 -1.46 -10.40 7.75
N GLU A 581 -1.10 -11.24 8.71
CA GLU A 581 -1.01 -12.69 8.53
C GLU A 581 -2.10 -13.41 9.31
N THR A 582 -2.69 -14.45 8.71
CA THR A 582 -3.67 -15.28 9.42
C THR A 582 -3.03 -16.10 10.54
N SER A 583 -1.71 -16.33 10.48
CA SER A 583 -0.95 -17.03 11.52
C SER A 583 -0.78 -16.21 12.81
N ALA A 584 -0.88 -14.89 12.73
CA ALA A 584 -0.89 -14.05 13.91
C ALA A 584 -2.18 -14.28 14.70
N LYS A 585 -2.06 -14.59 16.00
CA LYS A 585 -3.21 -14.93 16.86
C LYS A 585 -4.09 -16.03 16.23
N ASP A 586 -5.37 -15.81 16.12
CA ASP A 586 -6.38 -16.77 15.62
C ASP A 586 -6.96 -16.32 14.27
N GLY A 587 -6.14 -15.71 13.43
CA GLY A 587 -6.54 -15.17 12.15
C GLY A 587 -6.99 -13.71 12.22
N VAL A 588 -7.51 -13.20 11.10
CA VAL A 588 -7.90 -11.79 10.93
C VAL A 588 -9.42 -11.69 10.87
N SER A 589 -10.02 -10.78 11.63
CA SER A 589 -11.46 -10.51 11.63
C SER A 589 -11.76 -9.12 11.11
N ILE A 590 -12.79 -8.98 10.28
CA ILE A 590 -13.31 -7.69 9.80
C ILE A 590 -14.80 -7.61 10.19
N TYR A 591 -15.19 -6.46 10.68
CA TYR A 591 -16.56 -6.13 11.01
C TYR A 591 -16.95 -4.87 10.26
N ALA A 592 -18.10 -4.87 9.60
CA ALA A 592 -18.57 -3.72 8.83
C ALA A 592 -20.06 -3.46 9.01
N ASN A 593 -20.43 -2.20 8.96
CA ASN A 593 -21.79 -1.72 8.72
C ASN A 593 -21.82 -0.89 7.41
N GLN A 594 -22.91 -0.19 7.12
CA GLN A 594 -23.05 0.60 5.89
C GLN A 594 -22.08 1.80 5.83
N GLU A 595 -21.61 2.32 6.97
CA GLU A 595 -20.86 3.57 7.06
C GLU A 595 -19.40 3.38 7.46
N ASN A 596 -19.07 2.25 8.12
CA ASN A 596 -17.75 2.04 8.71
C ASN A 596 -17.37 0.56 8.75
N TRP A 597 -16.08 0.30 8.79
CA TRP A 597 -15.56 -1.03 9.08
C TRP A 597 -14.32 -0.96 9.98
N THR A 598 -14.05 -2.05 10.66
CA THR A 598 -12.88 -2.21 11.53
C THR A 598 -12.29 -3.61 11.38
N MET A 599 -11.02 -3.76 11.74
CA MET A 599 -10.30 -5.02 11.63
C MET A 599 -9.58 -5.33 12.95
N GLN A 600 -9.53 -6.62 13.29
CA GLN A 600 -8.75 -7.19 14.37
C GLN A 600 -7.83 -8.29 13.82
N SER A 601 -6.56 -8.29 14.22
CA SER A 601 -5.54 -9.25 13.83
C SER A 601 -4.74 -9.74 15.02
#